data_0e6d0a03dba6c58570f84188bb3fc049
#
_entry.id   0e6d0a03dba6c58570f84188bb3fc049
#
_cell.length_a   1.000
_cell.length_b   1.000
_cell.length_c   1.000
_cell.angle_alpha   90.00
_cell.angle_beta   90.00
_cell.angle_gamma   90.00
#
_symmetry.space_group_name_H-M   'P 1'
#
loop_
_entity.id
_entity.type
_entity.pdbx_description
1 polymer ?
#
loop_
_entity_poly.entity_id
_entity_poly.type
_entity_poly.pdbx_seq_one_letter_code
_entity_poly.pdbx_strand_id
1 'polypeptide(L)'
;TASKHLVLWPGFNEALLVSAGIIAAGVTLWWFTRAATRTVDARRSPATIAYDRIYDGLLEGARRITAATQSGSLPLYLAVVLSTVAASLFVALAAGATDAISSPRFSNSPIEFVAVVVTGLLAIANVFARHRFGAAVLLGGSGYALAIVYLIQGAPDLAITQFLVETLTIVVFLLVLARLPSDFAPGPAWAPRIVRIGIATAVGVAVAVFALSASGSRTEPSVGEDYVALSEPEAGGRNVVNVILVDFRGFDTMGEITVLAIAGAGVINLVRSARRQQRRKNLEDGAADEVEQEIDPSRQVGVWR
;
A
#
# COMPACT_ATOMS: atom_id res chain seq x y z
N THR A 1 30.23 -23.53 44.97
CA THR A 1 30.01 -22.07 44.77
C THR A 1 30.53 -21.36 46.01
N ALA A 2 31.78 -20.86 45.93
CA ALA A 2 32.38 -20.07 47.00
C ALA A 2 31.72 -18.70 47.07
N SER A 3 31.03 -18.40 48.15
CA SER A 3 30.56 -17.06 48.49
C SER A 3 31.78 -16.16 48.74
N LYS A 4 32.15 -15.34 47.76
CA LYS A 4 33.11 -14.27 48.00
C LYS A 4 32.45 -13.26 48.94
N HIS A 5 32.91 -13.20 50.20
CA HIS A 5 32.56 -12.10 51.07
C HIS A 5 33.06 -10.79 50.46
N LEU A 6 32.16 -9.92 50.09
CA LEU A 6 32.48 -8.57 49.68
C LEU A 6 32.98 -7.78 50.90
N VAL A 7 34.29 -7.57 50.96
CA VAL A 7 34.91 -6.76 51.99
C VAL A 7 35.02 -5.34 51.46
N LEU A 8 34.47 -4.38 52.20
CA LEU A 8 34.47 -2.94 51.79
C LEU A 8 35.87 -2.34 51.63
N TRP A 9 36.87 -2.91 52.33
CA TRP A 9 38.27 -2.51 52.23
C TRP A 9 39.19 -3.75 52.20
N PRO A 10 39.61 -4.20 51.02
CA PRO A 10 40.45 -5.39 50.86
C PRO A 10 41.94 -5.14 51.07
N GLY A 11 42.32 -3.96 51.57
CA GLY A 11 43.71 -3.52 51.68
C GLY A 11 44.29 -2.92 50.39
N PHE A 12 45.59 -2.62 50.43
CA PHE A 12 46.31 -2.12 49.24
C PHE A 12 46.52 -3.28 48.26
N ASN A 13 45.80 -3.26 47.18
CA ASN A 13 45.89 -4.27 46.10
C ASN A 13 46.12 -3.57 44.75
N GLU A 14 46.50 -4.34 43.72
CA GLU A 14 46.80 -3.83 42.40
C GLU A 14 45.57 -3.08 41.79
N ALA A 15 44.35 -3.55 42.04
CA ALA A 15 43.16 -2.89 41.56
C ALA A 15 42.98 -1.48 42.15
N LEU A 16 43.32 -1.29 43.42
CA LEU A 16 43.28 0.03 44.07
C LEU A 16 44.31 0.98 43.46
N LEU A 17 45.53 0.47 43.20
CA LEU A 17 46.60 1.26 42.58
C LEU A 17 46.25 1.69 41.17
N VAL A 18 45.66 0.79 40.37
CA VAL A 18 45.16 1.09 39.02
C VAL A 18 44.05 2.14 39.05
N SER A 19 43.07 1.95 39.98
CA SER A 19 41.97 2.92 40.13
C SER A 19 42.47 4.32 40.55
N ALA A 20 43.41 4.37 41.51
CA ALA A 20 44.02 5.61 41.93
C ALA A 20 44.81 6.28 40.78
N GLY A 21 45.53 5.47 39.98
CA GLY A 21 46.25 5.93 38.80
C GLY A 21 45.30 6.50 37.73
N ILE A 22 44.18 5.87 37.48
CA ILE A 22 43.14 6.34 36.53
C ILE A 22 42.54 7.68 36.99
N ILE A 23 42.22 7.77 38.30
CA ILE A 23 41.68 9.03 38.87
C ILE A 23 42.71 10.15 38.79
N ALA A 24 43.98 9.87 39.18
CA ALA A 24 45.08 10.86 39.13
C ALA A 24 45.33 11.32 37.69
N ALA A 25 45.32 10.38 36.72
CA ALA A 25 45.47 10.72 35.29
C ALA A 25 44.27 11.55 34.78
N GLY A 26 43.04 11.20 35.18
CA GLY A 26 41.84 11.96 34.85
C GLY A 26 41.84 13.37 35.41
N VAL A 27 42.25 13.55 36.67
CA VAL A 27 42.34 14.90 37.30
C VAL A 27 43.47 15.71 36.68
N THR A 28 44.62 15.13 36.38
CA THR A 28 45.74 15.82 35.71
C THR A 28 45.33 16.22 34.26
N LEU A 29 44.73 15.34 33.51
CA LEU A 29 44.23 15.64 32.18
C LEU A 29 43.18 16.76 32.22
N TRP A 30 42.24 16.71 33.16
CA TRP A 30 41.23 17.78 33.34
C TRP A 30 41.89 19.11 33.71
N TRP A 31 42.92 19.11 34.57
CA TRP A 31 43.65 20.31 34.97
C TRP A 31 44.33 20.96 33.78
N PHE A 32 45.03 20.19 32.95
CA PHE A 32 45.72 20.68 31.76
C PHE A 32 44.75 21.12 30.68
N THR A 33 43.62 20.39 30.47
CA THR A 33 42.65 20.74 29.44
C THR A 33 41.70 21.87 29.86
N ARG A 34 41.51 22.11 31.18
CA ARG A 34 40.66 23.19 31.69
C ARG A 34 41.06 24.59 31.21
N ALA A 35 42.36 24.86 31.02
CA ALA A 35 42.83 26.13 30.45
C ALA A 35 42.56 26.20 28.95
N ALA A 36 42.75 25.10 28.24
CA ALA A 36 42.45 24.98 26.80
C ALA A 36 40.99 25.07 26.46
N THR A 37 40.10 24.50 27.31
CA THR A 37 38.64 24.56 27.10
C THR A 37 38.05 25.95 27.37
N ARG A 38 38.71 26.79 28.16
CA ARG A 38 38.27 28.19 28.39
C ARG A 38 38.50 29.12 27.19
N THR A 39 39.38 28.75 26.26
CA THR A 39 39.70 29.50 25.05
C THR A 39 39.11 28.90 23.77
N VAL A 40 38.31 27.83 23.89
CA VAL A 40 37.55 27.32 22.74
C VAL A 40 36.42 28.31 22.48
N ASP A 41 36.82 29.40 21.81
CA ASP A 41 35.93 30.21 21.04
C ASP A 41 35.04 29.29 20.23
N ALA A 42 33.76 29.64 20.06
CA ALA A 42 32.71 28.79 19.44
C ALA A 42 32.98 28.45 17.95
N ARG A 43 34.22 28.23 17.58
CA ARG A 43 34.62 27.66 16.29
C ARG A 43 34.24 26.20 16.30
N ARG A 44 33.26 25.87 15.48
CA ARG A 44 32.81 24.50 15.28
C ARG A 44 34.02 23.60 15.09
N SER A 45 34.12 22.55 15.91
CA SER A 45 35.20 21.56 15.79
C SER A 45 35.21 20.99 14.35
N PRO A 46 36.39 20.70 13.77
CA PRO A 46 36.48 20.03 12.47
C PRO A 46 35.61 18.74 12.40
N ALA A 47 35.50 18.02 13.51
CA ALA A 47 34.65 16.85 13.63
C ALA A 47 33.16 17.21 13.52
N THR A 48 32.70 18.30 14.12
CA THR A 48 31.34 18.80 14.00
C THR A 48 31.00 19.21 12.57
N ILE A 49 31.95 19.91 11.91
CA ILE A 49 31.80 20.32 10.50
C ILE A 49 31.72 19.08 9.59
N ALA A 50 32.53 18.06 9.83
CA ALA A 50 32.51 16.83 9.07
C ALA A 50 31.18 16.09 9.28
N TYR A 51 30.69 16.00 10.52
CA TYR A 51 29.39 15.42 10.85
C TYR A 51 28.24 16.14 10.14
N ASP A 52 28.20 17.48 10.25
CA ASP A 52 27.16 18.31 9.62
C ASP A 52 27.14 18.09 8.09
N ARG A 53 28.33 18.05 7.45
CA ARG A 53 28.44 17.82 6.00
C ARG A 53 27.94 16.43 5.58
N ILE A 54 28.28 15.39 6.34
CA ILE A 54 27.83 14.03 6.07
C ILE A 54 26.31 13.95 6.26
N TYR A 55 25.81 14.53 7.34
CA TYR A 55 24.38 14.55 7.65
C TYR A 55 23.59 15.32 6.59
N ASP A 56 24.01 16.52 6.23
CA ASP A 56 23.36 17.33 5.19
C ASP A 56 23.46 16.65 3.82
N GLY A 57 24.60 16.05 3.51
CA GLY A 57 24.78 15.27 2.27
C GLY A 57 23.86 14.06 2.20
N LEU A 58 23.66 13.35 3.32
CA LEU A 58 22.73 12.23 3.41
C LEU A 58 21.28 12.69 3.21
N LEU A 59 20.88 13.78 3.88
CA LEU A 59 19.53 14.35 3.74
C LEU A 59 19.27 14.85 2.32
N GLU A 60 20.24 15.54 1.71
CA GLU A 60 20.11 16.01 0.33
C GLU A 60 20.06 14.84 -0.66
N GLY A 61 20.89 13.80 -0.45
CA GLY A 61 20.82 12.56 -1.23
C GLY A 61 19.45 11.89 -1.11
N ALA A 62 18.94 11.77 0.11
CA ALA A 62 17.62 11.21 0.37
C ALA A 62 16.51 12.03 -0.31
N ARG A 63 16.57 13.37 -0.23
CA ARG A 63 15.60 14.26 -0.91
C ARG A 63 15.64 14.10 -2.43
N ARG A 64 16.83 13.99 -3.03
CA ARG A 64 16.97 13.79 -4.49
C ARG A 64 16.42 12.45 -4.93
N ILE A 65 16.72 11.36 -4.21
CA ILE A 65 16.17 10.03 -4.49
C ILE A 65 14.66 10.05 -4.35
N THR A 66 14.13 10.62 -3.26
CA THR A 66 12.68 10.73 -3.05
C THR A 66 12.02 11.58 -4.14
N ALA A 67 12.61 12.71 -4.52
CA ALA A 67 12.05 13.56 -5.59
C ALA A 67 12.05 12.85 -6.96
N ALA A 68 13.06 12.02 -7.23
CA ALA A 68 13.13 11.25 -8.47
C ALA A 68 12.16 10.06 -8.50
N THR A 69 11.95 9.40 -7.36
CA THR A 69 11.12 8.19 -7.27
C THR A 69 9.66 8.48 -6.89
N GLN A 70 9.41 9.56 -6.16
CA GLN A 70 8.09 9.93 -5.64
C GLN A 70 7.59 11.25 -6.26
N SER A 71 7.19 11.18 -7.52
CA SER A 71 6.65 12.34 -8.25
C SER A 71 5.29 12.84 -7.72
N GLY A 72 4.61 12.07 -6.85
CA GLY A 72 3.25 12.34 -6.37
C GLY A 72 2.16 12.18 -7.45
N SER A 73 2.53 11.74 -8.65
CA SER A 73 1.59 11.55 -9.76
C SER A 73 1.06 10.12 -9.81
N LEU A 74 -0.15 9.91 -9.33
CA LEU A 74 -0.82 8.59 -9.42
C LEU A 74 -0.83 8.02 -10.85
N PRO A 75 -1.12 8.80 -11.92
CA PRO A 75 -1.06 8.28 -13.28
C PRO A 75 0.33 7.78 -13.69
N LEU A 76 1.40 8.43 -13.23
CA LEU A 76 2.77 7.98 -13.51
C LEU A 76 3.08 6.68 -12.79
N TYR A 77 2.68 6.55 -11.52
CA TYR A 77 2.87 5.30 -10.77
C TYR A 77 2.11 4.14 -11.42
N LEU A 78 0.86 4.35 -11.82
CA LEU A 78 0.10 3.35 -12.56
C LEU A 78 0.79 2.97 -13.89
N ALA A 79 1.33 3.94 -14.61
CA ALA A 79 2.06 3.65 -15.85
C ALA A 79 3.30 2.79 -15.61
N VAL A 80 4.08 3.09 -14.56
CA VAL A 80 5.25 2.29 -14.19
C VAL A 80 4.84 0.87 -13.81
N VAL A 81 3.85 0.73 -12.93
CA VAL A 81 3.35 -0.60 -12.50
C VAL A 81 2.84 -1.40 -13.71
N LEU A 82 1.97 -0.81 -14.52
CA LEU A 82 1.39 -1.47 -15.69
C LEU A 82 2.46 -1.83 -16.73
N SER A 83 3.43 -0.95 -16.99
CA SER A 83 4.54 -1.24 -17.90
C SER A 83 5.43 -2.37 -17.37
N THR A 84 5.67 -2.43 -16.06
CA THR A 84 6.44 -3.51 -15.44
C THR A 84 5.69 -4.84 -15.56
N VAL A 85 4.38 -4.85 -15.30
CA VAL A 85 3.55 -6.04 -15.48
C VAL A 85 3.58 -6.50 -16.94
N ALA A 86 3.36 -5.61 -17.91
CA ALA A 86 3.44 -5.96 -19.32
C ALA A 86 4.82 -6.52 -19.68
N ALA A 87 5.89 -5.88 -19.25
CA ALA A 87 7.25 -6.33 -19.52
C ALA A 87 7.54 -7.73 -18.94
N SER A 88 7.13 -7.99 -17.69
CA SER A 88 7.30 -9.30 -17.06
C SER A 88 6.52 -10.40 -17.77
N LEU A 89 5.29 -10.12 -18.21
CA LEU A 89 4.49 -11.06 -19.00
C LEU A 89 5.14 -11.32 -20.37
N PHE A 90 5.63 -10.29 -21.06
CA PHE A 90 6.36 -10.49 -22.33
C PHE A 90 7.64 -11.28 -22.16
N VAL A 91 8.40 -11.07 -21.09
CA VAL A 91 9.60 -11.86 -20.79
C VAL A 91 9.22 -13.33 -20.54
N ALA A 92 8.15 -13.59 -19.78
CA ALA A 92 7.66 -14.94 -19.54
C ALA A 92 7.22 -15.64 -20.85
N LEU A 93 6.51 -14.92 -21.72
CA LEU A 93 6.12 -15.42 -23.04
C LEU A 93 7.33 -15.71 -23.94
N ALA A 94 8.35 -14.83 -23.94
CA ALA A 94 9.57 -15.02 -24.72
C ALA A 94 10.42 -16.19 -24.21
N ALA A 95 10.31 -16.53 -22.92
CA ALA A 95 11.03 -17.65 -22.30
C ALA A 95 10.43 -19.05 -22.62
N GLY A 96 9.38 -19.14 -23.45
CA GLY A 96 8.83 -20.42 -23.91
C GLY A 96 7.36 -20.67 -23.56
N ALA A 97 6.65 -19.71 -23.01
CA ALA A 97 5.21 -19.85 -22.73
C ALA A 97 4.32 -19.81 -24.00
N THR A 98 4.92 -19.70 -25.20
CA THR A 98 4.19 -19.59 -26.47
C THR A 98 3.75 -20.91 -27.08
N ASP A 99 4.35 -22.02 -26.68
CA ASP A 99 4.05 -23.35 -27.25
C ASP A 99 2.63 -23.83 -26.88
N ALA A 100 2.06 -23.23 -25.85
CA ALA A 100 0.73 -23.54 -25.34
C ALA A 100 -0.42 -22.83 -26.09
N ILE A 101 -0.15 -21.92 -27.05
CA ILE A 101 -1.20 -21.15 -27.77
C ILE A 101 -1.90 -22.02 -28.85
N SER A 102 -1.49 -23.26 -29.06
CA SER A 102 -1.90 -24.10 -30.19
C SER A 102 -3.41 -24.45 -30.24
N SER A 103 -4.16 -24.28 -29.17
CA SER A 103 -5.61 -24.57 -29.14
C SER A 103 -6.41 -23.69 -28.17
N PRO A 104 -6.60 -22.40 -28.48
CA PRO A 104 -7.36 -21.51 -27.60
C PRO A 104 -8.84 -21.93 -27.58
N ARG A 105 -9.37 -22.16 -26.39
CA ARG A 105 -10.80 -22.36 -26.17
C ARG A 105 -11.42 -21.01 -25.82
N PHE A 106 -12.22 -20.47 -26.75
CA PHE A 106 -12.80 -19.12 -26.57
C PHE A 106 -14.10 -19.12 -25.77
N SER A 107 -14.88 -20.19 -25.83
CA SER A 107 -16.18 -20.30 -25.12
C SER A 107 -16.70 -21.72 -25.21
N ASN A 108 -17.35 -22.17 -24.13
CA ASN A 108 -17.99 -23.48 -24.07
C ASN A 108 -19.51 -23.39 -24.38
N SER A 109 -20.09 -22.17 -24.34
CA SER A 109 -21.51 -21.96 -24.61
C SER A 109 -21.80 -20.57 -25.22
N PRO A 110 -22.89 -20.44 -26.02
CA PRO A 110 -23.30 -19.14 -26.55
C PRO A 110 -23.60 -18.10 -25.47
N ILE A 111 -24.12 -18.52 -24.31
CA ILE A 111 -24.45 -17.65 -23.18
C ILE A 111 -23.18 -17.07 -22.55
N GLU A 112 -22.15 -17.90 -22.43
CA GLU A 112 -20.82 -17.47 -21.95
C GLU A 112 -20.24 -16.38 -22.87
N PHE A 113 -20.28 -16.63 -24.20
CA PHE A 113 -19.81 -15.66 -25.17
C PHE A 113 -20.53 -14.32 -25.04
N VAL A 114 -21.86 -14.33 -24.91
CA VAL A 114 -22.66 -13.09 -24.71
C VAL A 114 -22.26 -12.39 -23.42
N ALA A 115 -22.10 -13.11 -22.31
CA ALA A 115 -21.72 -12.53 -21.03
C ALA A 115 -20.33 -11.88 -21.07
N VAL A 116 -19.35 -12.53 -21.71
CA VAL A 116 -18.00 -11.97 -21.93
C VAL A 116 -18.05 -10.72 -22.81
N VAL A 117 -18.81 -10.75 -23.90
CA VAL A 117 -18.98 -9.59 -24.78
C VAL A 117 -19.62 -8.42 -24.04
N VAL A 118 -20.68 -8.67 -23.24
CA VAL A 118 -21.32 -7.62 -22.44
C VAL A 118 -20.34 -7.04 -21.41
N THR A 119 -19.56 -7.87 -20.73
CA THR A 119 -18.52 -7.40 -19.80
C THR A 119 -17.52 -6.50 -20.50
N GLY A 120 -17.03 -6.91 -21.66
CA GLY A 120 -16.10 -6.13 -22.48
C GLY A 120 -16.69 -4.80 -22.96
N LEU A 121 -17.92 -4.80 -23.43
CA LEU A 121 -18.62 -3.58 -23.87
C LEU A 121 -18.82 -2.59 -22.72
N LEU A 122 -19.22 -3.05 -21.55
CA LEU A 122 -19.38 -2.22 -20.35
C LEU A 122 -18.04 -1.64 -19.90
N ALA A 123 -16.97 -2.45 -19.92
CA ALA A 123 -15.61 -1.98 -19.60
C ALA A 123 -15.12 -0.91 -20.59
N ILE A 124 -15.37 -1.10 -21.89
CA ILE A 124 -15.06 -0.10 -22.94
C ILE A 124 -15.90 1.16 -22.73
N ALA A 125 -17.20 1.02 -22.50
CA ALA A 125 -18.11 2.16 -22.26
C ALA A 125 -17.66 2.99 -21.05
N ASN A 126 -17.13 2.35 -20.01
CA ASN A 126 -16.59 3.00 -18.83
C ASN A 126 -15.42 3.95 -19.15
N VAL A 127 -14.57 3.61 -20.11
CA VAL A 127 -13.45 4.48 -20.56
C VAL A 127 -13.96 5.80 -21.16
N PHE A 128 -15.16 5.80 -21.76
CA PHE A 128 -15.79 6.98 -22.37
C PHE A 128 -16.74 7.71 -21.42
N ALA A 129 -16.93 7.23 -20.19
CA ALA A 129 -17.80 7.86 -19.22
C ALA A 129 -17.28 9.26 -18.85
N ARG A 130 -18.13 10.27 -18.99
CA ARG A 130 -17.80 11.67 -18.67
C ARG A 130 -18.14 12.03 -17.23
N HIS A 131 -19.13 11.38 -16.66
CA HIS A 131 -19.63 11.62 -15.31
C HIS A 131 -19.16 10.49 -14.38
N ARG A 132 -18.73 10.85 -13.18
CA ARG A 132 -18.25 9.89 -12.18
C ARG A 132 -19.31 8.85 -11.79
N PHE A 133 -20.56 9.31 -11.67
CA PHE A 133 -21.70 8.43 -11.40
C PHE A 133 -21.87 7.38 -12.51
N GLY A 134 -21.87 7.83 -13.78
CA GLY A 134 -21.97 6.91 -14.93
C GLY A 134 -20.83 5.91 -14.99
N ALA A 135 -19.59 6.36 -14.68
CA ALA A 135 -18.44 5.47 -14.60
C ALA A 135 -18.61 4.40 -13.50
N ALA A 136 -19.08 4.79 -12.31
CA ALA A 136 -19.33 3.84 -11.22
C ALA A 136 -20.40 2.80 -11.59
N VAL A 137 -21.48 3.22 -12.24
CA VAL A 137 -22.54 2.30 -12.68
C VAL A 137 -22.07 1.36 -13.79
N LEU A 138 -21.30 1.85 -14.77
CA LEU A 138 -20.75 1.02 -15.84
C LEU A 138 -19.71 0.02 -15.30
N LEU A 139 -18.88 0.44 -14.34
CA LEU A 139 -17.94 -0.43 -13.66
C LEU A 139 -18.68 -1.54 -12.92
N GLY A 140 -19.69 -1.20 -12.13
CA GLY A 140 -20.51 -2.16 -11.42
C GLY A 140 -21.27 -3.11 -12.36
N GLY A 141 -21.79 -2.57 -13.46
CA GLY A 141 -22.41 -3.39 -14.51
C GLY A 141 -21.44 -4.43 -15.08
N SER A 142 -20.16 -4.06 -15.31
CA SER A 142 -19.14 -5.00 -15.77
C SER A 142 -18.81 -6.06 -14.73
N GLY A 143 -18.80 -5.71 -13.43
CA GLY A 143 -18.59 -6.64 -12.34
C GLY A 143 -19.74 -7.65 -12.19
N TYR A 144 -20.99 -7.21 -12.34
CA TYR A 144 -22.14 -8.13 -12.36
C TYR A 144 -22.14 -9.06 -13.57
N ALA A 145 -21.77 -8.55 -14.77
CA ALA A 145 -21.63 -9.40 -15.95
C ALA A 145 -20.54 -10.46 -15.77
N LEU A 146 -19.44 -10.10 -15.11
CA LEU A 146 -18.36 -11.04 -14.76
C LEU A 146 -18.84 -12.11 -13.76
N ALA A 147 -19.68 -11.73 -12.78
CA ALA A 147 -20.27 -12.70 -11.85
C ALA A 147 -21.15 -13.76 -12.57
N ILE A 148 -21.85 -13.34 -13.64
CA ILE A 148 -22.60 -14.26 -14.48
C ILE A 148 -21.65 -15.23 -15.21
N VAL A 149 -20.49 -14.76 -15.69
CA VAL A 149 -19.46 -15.63 -16.28
C VAL A 149 -19.00 -16.69 -15.27
N TYR A 150 -18.73 -16.29 -14.02
CA TYR A 150 -18.35 -17.25 -12.96
C TYR A 150 -19.44 -18.31 -12.72
N LEU A 151 -20.71 -17.88 -12.70
CA LEU A 151 -21.83 -18.82 -12.52
C LEU A 151 -21.91 -19.85 -13.67
N ILE A 152 -21.74 -19.40 -14.92
CA ILE A 152 -21.77 -20.26 -16.10
C ILE A 152 -20.59 -21.25 -16.08
N GLN A 153 -19.43 -20.82 -15.58
CA GLN A 153 -18.23 -21.65 -15.45
C GLN A 153 -18.29 -22.63 -14.26
N GLY A 154 -19.43 -22.71 -13.55
CA GLY A 154 -19.60 -23.64 -12.43
C GLY A 154 -18.91 -23.20 -11.13
N ALA A 155 -18.67 -21.90 -10.97
CA ALA A 155 -18.09 -21.31 -9.77
C ALA A 155 -19.11 -20.44 -9.00
N PRO A 156 -20.18 -21.02 -8.42
CA PRO A 156 -21.26 -20.26 -7.77
C PRO A 156 -20.77 -19.45 -6.57
N ASP A 157 -19.80 -19.97 -5.80
CA ASP A 157 -19.25 -19.27 -4.64
C ASP A 157 -18.52 -17.98 -5.04
N LEU A 158 -17.75 -18.02 -6.16
CA LEU A 158 -17.13 -16.85 -6.74
C LEU A 158 -18.16 -15.86 -7.28
N ALA A 159 -19.23 -16.35 -7.90
CA ALA A 159 -20.30 -15.49 -8.40
C ALA A 159 -21.01 -14.75 -7.25
N ILE A 160 -21.35 -15.43 -6.16
CA ILE A 160 -22.01 -14.83 -4.99
C ILE A 160 -21.10 -13.79 -4.34
N THR A 161 -19.83 -14.09 -4.14
CA THR A 161 -18.86 -13.14 -3.56
C THR A 161 -18.68 -11.93 -4.45
N GLN A 162 -18.60 -12.11 -5.78
CA GLN A 162 -18.54 -11.00 -6.74
C GLN A 162 -19.77 -10.11 -6.66
N PHE A 163 -20.99 -10.67 -6.61
CA PHE A 163 -22.23 -9.91 -6.45
C PHE A 163 -22.23 -9.09 -5.17
N LEU A 164 -21.83 -9.68 -4.03
CA LEU A 164 -21.80 -8.99 -2.75
C LEU A 164 -20.78 -7.86 -2.71
N VAL A 165 -19.55 -8.13 -3.17
CA VAL A 165 -18.48 -7.14 -3.20
C VAL A 165 -18.82 -6.01 -4.16
N GLU A 166 -19.33 -6.30 -5.34
CA GLU A 166 -19.74 -5.31 -6.33
C GLU A 166 -20.84 -4.40 -5.80
N THR A 167 -21.88 -4.98 -5.19
CA THR A 167 -22.97 -4.22 -4.57
C THR A 167 -22.45 -3.28 -3.49
N LEU A 168 -21.60 -3.78 -2.59
CA LEU A 168 -21.00 -2.96 -1.54
C LEU A 168 -20.14 -1.84 -2.13
N THR A 169 -19.32 -2.16 -3.12
CA THR A 169 -18.44 -1.21 -3.79
C THR A 169 -19.22 -0.10 -4.47
N ILE A 170 -20.29 -0.43 -5.22
CA ILE A 170 -21.16 0.57 -5.85
C ILE A 170 -21.79 1.47 -4.79
N VAL A 171 -22.36 0.92 -3.71
CA VAL A 171 -22.98 1.71 -2.65
C VAL A 171 -21.95 2.67 -2.02
N VAL A 172 -20.76 2.17 -1.69
CA VAL A 172 -19.69 3.01 -1.11
C VAL A 172 -19.26 4.09 -2.09
N PHE A 173 -19.06 3.76 -3.37
CA PHE A 173 -18.72 4.76 -4.39
C PHE A 173 -19.81 5.81 -4.53
N LEU A 174 -21.07 5.44 -4.58
CA LEU A 174 -22.18 6.40 -4.70
C LEU A 174 -22.23 7.34 -3.50
N LEU A 175 -22.02 6.85 -2.28
CA LEU A 175 -21.96 7.67 -1.07
C LEU A 175 -20.79 8.65 -1.10
N VAL A 176 -19.62 8.22 -1.57
CA VAL A 176 -18.44 9.08 -1.72
C VAL A 176 -18.63 10.08 -2.85
N LEU A 177 -19.12 9.65 -4.00
CA LEU A 177 -19.34 10.49 -5.17
C LEU A 177 -20.42 11.57 -4.94
N ALA A 178 -21.40 11.30 -4.07
CA ALA A 178 -22.40 12.30 -3.67
C ALA A 178 -21.79 13.56 -3.03
N ARG A 179 -20.55 13.46 -2.51
CA ARG A 179 -19.80 14.58 -1.90
C ARG A 179 -18.75 15.19 -2.82
N LEU A 180 -18.59 14.69 -4.04
CA LEU A 180 -17.59 15.12 -5.00
C LEU A 180 -18.24 15.79 -6.21
N PRO A 181 -17.53 16.67 -6.97
CA PRO A 181 -18.02 17.20 -8.22
C PRO A 181 -18.43 16.09 -9.18
N SER A 182 -19.52 16.30 -9.95
CA SER A 182 -20.10 15.30 -10.86
C SER A 182 -19.15 14.89 -11.99
N ASP A 183 -18.34 15.83 -12.45
CA ASP A 183 -17.50 15.66 -13.62
C ASP A 183 -16.04 15.39 -13.24
N PHE A 184 -15.33 14.71 -14.15
CA PHE A 184 -13.89 14.59 -14.05
C PHE A 184 -13.24 15.93 -14.40
N ALA A 185 -12.45 16.48 -13.47
CA ALA A 185 -11.63 17.66 -13.78
C ALA A 185 -10.56 17.27 -14.83
N PRO A 186 -10.36 18.10 -15.88
CA PRO A 186 -9.25 17.89 -16.80
C PRO A 186 -7.94 18.13 -16.03
N GLY A 187 -7.26 17.06 -15.67
CA GLY A 187 -5.93 17.13 -15.05
C GLY A 187 -4.84 17.29 -16.11
N PRO A 188 -3.66 17.85 -15.75
CA PRO A 188 -2.51 17.87 -16.63
C PRO A 188 -2.16 16.45 -17.04
N ALA A 189 -2.07 16.20 -18.35
CA ALA A 189 -1.68 14.88 -18.83
C ALA A 189 -0.20 14.66 -18.52
N TRP A 190 0.12 13.62 -17.75
CA TRP A 190 1.50 13.24 -17.41
C TRP A 190 2.32 12.81 -18.63
N ALA A 191 1.65 12.37 -19.72
CA ALA A 191 2.28 11.94 -20.97
C ALA A 191 1.35 12.20 -22.17
N PRO A 192 1.89 12.26 -23.39
CA PRO A 192 1.13 12.32 -24.61
C PRO A 192 0.12 11.17 -24.71
N ARG A 193 -1.03 11.43 -25.34
CA ARG A 193 -2.12 10.44 -25.49
C ARG A 193 -1.63 9.12 -26.11
N ILE A 194 -0.71 9.21 -27.07
CA ILE A 194 -0.16 8.03 -27.77
C ILE A 194 0.61 7.10 -26.81
N VAL A 195 1.38 7.66 -25.87
CA VAL A 195 2.10 6.87 -24.86
C VAL A 195 1.14 6.13 -23.94
N ARG A 196 0.08 6.80 -23.49
CA ARG A 196 -0.95 6.20 -22.64
C ARG A 196 -1.69 5.08 -23.35
N ILE A 197 -2.06 5.29 -24.63
CA ILE A 197 -2.67 4.25 -25.47
C ILE A 197 -1.68 3.09 -25.67
N GLY A 198 -0.41 3.39 -25.95
CA GLY A 198 0.62 2.35 -26.14
C GLY A 198 0.77 1.44 -24.91
N ILE A 199 0.85 2.03 -23.70
CA ILE A 199 0.93 1.25 -22.45
C ILE A 199 -0.35 0.41 -22.27
N ALA A 200 -1.53 1.00 -22.44
CA ALA A 200 -2.79 0.28 -22.27
C ALA A 200 -2.92 -0.89 -23.25
N THR A 201 -2.53 -0.70 -24.51
CA THR A 201 -2.53 -1.75 -25.53
C THR A 201 -1.51 -2.83 -25.20
N ALA A 202 -0.29 -2.47 -24.80
CA ALA A 202 0.75 -3.43 -24.42
C ALA A 202 0.31 -4.32 -23.25
N VAL A 203 -0.29 -3.73 -22.21
CA VAL A 203 -0.84 -4.48 -21.08
C VAL A 203 -1.99 -5.38 -21.52
N GLY A 204 -2.94 -4.86 -22.29
CA GLY A 204 -4.08 -5.64 -22.78
C GLY A 204 -3.64 -6.84 -23.63
N VAL A 205 -2.72 -6.64 -24.56
CA VAL A 205 -2.16 -7.72 -25.39
C VAL A 205 -1.38 -8.72 -24.53
N ALA A 206 -0.51 -8.24 -23.63
CA ALA A 206 0.28 -9.13 -22.78
C ALA A 206 -0.61 -10.03 -21.90
N VAL A 207 -1.64 -9.46 -21.28
CA VAL A 207 -2.61 -10.22 -20.45
C VAL A 207 -3.41 -11.20 -21.31
N ALA A 208 -3.89 -10.78 -22.48
CA ALA A 208 -4.65 -11.65 -23.37
C ALA A 208 -3.82 -12.85 -23.86
N VAL A 209 -2.60 -12.60 -24.35
CA VAL A 209 -1.71 -13.65 -24.82
C VAL A 209 -1.31 -14.58 -23.68
N PHE A 210 -0.99 -14.03 -22.50
CA PHE A 210 -0.67 -14.84 -21.33
C PHE A 210 -1.84 -15.72 -20.88
N ALA A 211 -3.07 -15.19 -20.86
CA ALA A 211 -4.26 -15.95 -20.51
C ALA A 211 -4.52 -17.10 -21.51
N LEU A 212 -4.35 -16.85 -22.81
CA LEU A 212 -4.46 -17.87 -23.85
C LEU A 212 -3.37 -18.95 -23.69
N SER A 213 -2.13 -18.55 -23.45
CA SER A 213 -1.02 -19.48 -23.19
C SER A 213 -1.28 -20.34 -21.95
N ALA A 214 -1.71 -19.73 -20.85
CA ALA A 214 -2.01 -20.42 -19.60
C ALA A 214 -3.17 -21.42 -19.77
N SER A 215 -4.17 -21.13 -20.61
CA SER A 215 -5.27 -22.04 -20.88
C SER A 215 -4.85 -23.28 -21.67
N GLY A 216 -3.87 -23.14 -22.57
CA GLY A 216 -3.33 -24.22 -23.40
C GLY A 216 -2.23 -25.07 -22.72
N SER A 217 -1.61 -24.56 -21.66
CA SER A 217 -0.50 -25.25 -20.97
C SER A 217 -0.93 -26.34 -19.98
N ARG A 218 -2.24 -26.60 -19.82
CA ARG A 218 -2.75 -27.63 -18.93
C ARG A 218 -2.54 -29.02 -19.52
N THR A 219 -1.34 -29.57 -19.34
CA THR A 219 -0.95 -30.91 -19.82
C THR A 219 -1.09 -31.99 -18.75
N GLU A 220 -1.07 -31.59 -17.47
CA GLU A 220 -1.19 -32.49 -16.33
C GLU A 220 -2.64 -32.60 -15.83
N PRO A 221 -3.00 -33.72 -15.16
CA PRO A 221 -4.30 -33.87 -14.50
C PRO A 221 -4.58 -32.68 -13.56
N SER A 222 -5.84 -32.30 -13.49
CA SER A 222 -6.23 -31.19 -12.62
C SER A 222 -6.07 -31.58 -11.14
N VAL A 223 -5.31 -30.84 -10.37
CA VAL A 223 -5.25 -30.96 -8.90
C VAL A 223 -6.63 -30.83 -8.27
N GLY A 224 -7.58 -30.22 -8.97
CA GLY A 224 -8.97 -30.13 -8.56
C GLY A 224 -9.65 -31.50 -8.35
N GLU A 225 -9.26 -32.55 -9.10
CA GLU A 225 -9.79 -33.89 -8.93
C GLU A 225 -9.38 -34.49 -7.60
N ASP A 226 -8.16 -34.27 -7.14
CA ASP A 226 -7.67 -34.70 -5.84
C ASP A 226 -8.41 -33.97 -4.71
N TYR A 227 -8.64 -32.66 -4.85
CA TYR A 227 -9.42 -31.90 -3.87
C TYR A 227 -10.87 -32.38 -3.76
N VAL A 228 -11.51 -32.73 -4.88
CA VAL A 228 -12.87 -33.29 -4.89
C VAL A 228 -12.87 -34.65 -4.19
N ALA A 229 -11.90 -35.51 -4.47
CA ALA A 229 -11.81 -36.84 -3.90
C ALA A 229 -11.53 -36.82 -2.39
N LEU A 230 -10.74 -35.86 -1.90
CA LEU A 230 -10.27 -35.81 -0.52
C LEU A 230 -11.16 -34.92 0.39
N SER A 231 -12.03 -34.07 -0.16
CA SER A 231 -12.75 -33.06 0.63
C SER A 231 -13.70 -33.65 1.66
N GLU A 232 -14.46 -34.70 1.33
CA GLU A 232 -15.39 -35.35 2.27
C GLU A 232 -14.66 -36.34 3.20
N PRO A 233 -13.78 -37.26 2.73
CA PRO A 233 -13.15 -38.23 3.58
C PRO A 233 -12.08 -37.68 4.54
N GLU A 234 -11.28 -36.67 4.11
CA GLU A 234 -10.18 -36.13 4.91
C GLU A 234 -10.61 -34.88 5.71
N ALA A 235 -11.42 -34.01 5.12
CA ALA A 235 -11.81 -32.74 5.76
C ALA A 235 -13.29 -32.66 6.16
N GLY A 236 -14.08 -33.71 5.93
CA GLY A 236 -15.48 -33.81 6.38
C GLY A 236 -16.45 -32.84 5.72
N GLY A 237 -16.06 -32.19 4.61
CA GLY A 237 -16.84 -31.15 3.96
C GLY A 237 -17.25 -31.51 2.52
N ARG A 238 -18.51 -31.24 2.17
CA ARG A 238 -19.04 -31.46 0.81
C ARG A 238 -18.85 -30.27 -0.13
N ASN A 239 -18.69 -29.07 0.41
CA ASN A 239 -18.36 -27.89 -0.39
C ASN A 239 -16.86 -27.84 -0.55
N VAL A 240 -16.37 -28.34 -1.68
CA VAL A 240 -14.92 -28.45 -1.99
C VAL A 240 -14.23 -27.10 -1.93
N VAL A 241 -14.84 -26.01 -2.41
CA VAL A 241 -14.26 -24.66 -2.37
C VAL A 241 -14.05 -24.21 -0.92
N ASN A 242 -15.04 -24.39 -0.06
CA ASN A 242 -14.90 -24.07 1.37
C ASN A 242 -13.83 -24.92 2.04
N VAL A 243 -13.77 -26.22 1.75
CA VAL A 243 -12.75 -27.12 2.29
C VAL A 243 -11.34 -26.68 1.89
N ILE A 244 -11.14 -26.29 0.63
CA ILE A 244 -9.86 -25.77 0.16
C ILE A 244 -9.48 -24.52 0.96
N LEU A 245 -10.39 -23.56 1.12
CA LEU A 245 -10.11 -22.28 1.76
C LEU A 245 -9.90 -22.38 3.28
N VAL A 246 -10.57 -23.33 3.94
CA VAL A 246 -10.59 -23.40 5.41
C VAL A 246 -9.57 -24.42 5.93
N ASP A 247 -9.35 -25.53 5.20
CA ASP A 247 -8.53 -26.64 5.64
C ASP A 247 -7.28 -26.82 4.77
N PHE A 248 -7.43 -27.30 3.53
CA PHE A 248 -6.30 -27.67 2.69
C PHE A 248 -5.34 -26.50 2.41
N ARG A 249 -5.87 -25.29 2.28
CA ARG A 249 -5.12 -24.05 2.07
C ARG A 249 -5.48 -22.96 3.08
N GLY A 250 -5.80 -23.33 4.30
CA GLY A 250 -6.19 -22.40 5.35
C GLY A 250 -5.17 -21.32 5.66
N PHE A 251 -3.89 -21.56 5.38
CA PHE A 251 -2.82 -20.56 5.49
C PHE A 251 -3.02 -19.37 4.55
N ASP A 252 -3.53 -19.57 3.33
CA ASP A 252 -3.82 -18.49 2.38
C ASP A 252 -4.91 -17.57 2.95
N THR A 253 -5.98 -18.16 3.46
CA THR A 253 -7.09 -17.42 4.11
C THR A 253 -6.60 -16.66 5.35
N MET A 254 -5.70 -17.24 6.13
CA MET A 254 -5.09 -16.56 7.28
C MET A 254 -4.25 -15.35 6.86
N GLY A 255 -3.53 -15.47 5.73
CA GLY A 255 -2.80 -14.36 5.10
C GLY A 255 -3.74 -13.25 4.65
N GLU A 256 -4.85 -13.58 3.99
CA GLU A 256 -5.88 -12.62 3.53
C GLU A 256 -6.52 -11.86 4.70
N ILE A 257 -6.91 -12.56 5.78
CA ILE A 257 -7.45 -11.94 7.00
C ILE A 257 -6.43 -10.99 7.62
N THR A 258 -5.15 -11.38 7.64
CA THR A 258 -4.06 -10.55 8.17
C THR A 258 -3.91 -9.26 7.37
N VAL A 259 -3.95 -9.33 6.03
CA VAL A 259 -3.89 -8.14 5.15
C VAL A 259 -5.09 -7.23 5.39
N LEU A 260 -6.30 -7.79 5.53
CA LEU A 260 -7.50 -7.01 5.85
C LEU A 260 -7.40 -6.33 7.22
N ALA A 261 -6.86 -7.02 8.23
CA ALA A 261 -6.62 -6.46 9.56
C ALA A 261 -5.64 -5.28 9.52
N ILE A 262 -4.54 -5.42 8.76
CA ILE A 262 -3.55 -4.35 8.55
C ILE A 262 -4.20 -3.15 7.83
N ALA A 263 -4.97 -3.40 6.77
CA ALA A 263 -5.70 -2.36 6.06
C ALA A 263 -6.68 -1.62 6.98
N GLY A 264 -7.45 -2.36 7.79
CA GLY A 264 -8.37 -1.81 8.79
C GLY A 264 -7.64 -0.94 9.84
N ALA A 265 -6.51 -1.40 10.36
CA ALA A 265 -5.67 -0.62 11.27
C ALA A 265 -5.14 0.65 10.61
N GLY A 266 -4.75 0.59 9.34
CA GLY A 266 -4.34 1.74 8.53
C GLY A 266 -5.46 2.79 8.41
N VAL A 267 -6.68 2.37 8.07
CA VAL A 267 -7.85 3.25 7.99
C VAL A 267 -8.16 3.91 9.34
N ILE A 268 -8.15 3.14 10.43
CA ILE A 268 -8.35 3.67 11.78
C ILE A 268 -7.30 4.75 12.10
N ASN A 269 -6.05 4.51 11.73
CA ASN A 269 -4.96 5.46 11.98
C ASN A 269 -5.13 6.75 11.17
N LEU A 270 -5.54 6.65 9.91
CA LEU A 270 -5.84 7.80 9.05
C LEU A 270 -7.00 8.64 9.62
N VAL A 271 -8.11 7.98 10.01
CA VAL A 271 -9.26 8.66 10.61
C VAL A 271 -8.89 9.36 11.92
N ARG A 272 -8.10 8.70 12.78
CA ARG A 272 -7.60 9.30 14.03
C ARG A 272 -6.70 10.51 13.75
N SER A 273 -5.82 10.43 12.78
CA SER A 273 -4.93 11.53 12.39
C SER A 273 -5.73 12.72 11.85
N ALA A 274 -6.69 12.48 10.97
CA ALA A 274 -7.57 13.52 10.43
C ALA A 274 -8.37 14.22 11.54
N ARG A 275 -8.94 13.46 12.50
CA ARG A 275 -9.66 14.03 13.65
C ARG A 275 -8.75 14.86 14.56
N ARG A 276 -7.51 14.44 14.78
CA ARG A 276 -6.52 15.20 15.56
C ARG A 276 -6.15 16.52 14.87
N GLN A 277 -5.94 16.50 13.56
CA GLN A 277 -5.65 17.71 12.78
C GLN A 277 -6.83 18.70 12.83
N GLN A 278 -8.06 18.20 12.65
CA GLN A 278 -9.25 19.04 12.73
C GLN A 278 -9.42 19.66 14.12
N ARG A 279 -9.21 18.88 15.18
CA ARG A 279 -9.26 19.39 16.56
C ARG A 279 -8.20 20.44 16.83
N ARG A 280 -6.98 20.23 16.33
CA ARG A 280 -5.89 21.20 16.45
C ARG A 280 -6.23 22.51 15.74
N LYS A 281 -6.73 22.42 14.50
CA LYS A 281 -7.17 23.58 13.75
C LYS A 281 -8.28 24.36 14.47
N ASN A 282 -9.29 23.67 15.00
CA ASN A 282 -10.37 24.31 15.75
C ASN A 282 -9.87 25.02 17.02
N LEU A 283 -8.83 24.48 17.68
CA LEU A 283 -8.20 25.12 18.84
C LEU A 283 -7.39 26.35 18.44
N GLU A 284 -6.67 26.29 17.32
CA GLU A 284 -5.90 27.42 16.78
C GLU A 284 -6.84 28.54 16.33
N ASP A 285 -7.94 28.20 15.63
CA ASP A 285 -8.96 29.16 15.20
C ASP A 285 -9.67 29.79 16.42
N GLY A 286 -10.05 29.01 17.44
CA GLY A 286 -10.66 29.50 18.67
C GLY A 286 -9.75 30.43 19.49
N ALA A 287 -8.45 30.09 19.56
CA ALA A 287 -7.48 30.96 20.24
C ALA A 287 -7.25 32.27 19.46
N ALA A 288 -7.32 32.24 18.13
CA ALA A 288 -7.22 33.44 17.30
C ALA A 288 -8.43 34.35 17.48
N ASP A 289 -9.65 33.78 17.57
CA ASP A 289 -10.88 34.53 17.83
C ASP A 289 -10.88 35.18 19.25
N GLU A 290 -10.36 34.47 20.26
CA GLU A 290 -10.21 35.03 21.62
C GLU A 290 -9.25 36.23 21.66
N VAL A 291 -8.10 36.12 20.96
CA VAL A 291 -7.11 37.21 20.83
C VAL A 291 -7.70 38.40 20.05
N GLU A 292 -8.46 38.18 18.98
CA GLU A 292 -9.10 39.23 18.21
C GLU A 292 -10.19 39.96 19.04
N GLN A 293 -10.93 39.24 19.91
CA GLN A 293 -11.89 39.82 20.81
C GLN A 293 -11.24 40.63 21.94
N GLU A 294 -10.05 40.22 22.39
CA GLU A 294 -9.30 40.95 23.42
C GLU A 294 -8.72 42.28 22.88
N ILE A 295 -8.34 42.28 21.58
CA ILE A 295 -7.76 43.47 20.92
C ILE A 295 -8.85 44.48 20.50
N ASP A 296 -10.11 44.05 20.19
CA ASP A 296 -11.22 44.94 19.81
C ASP A 296 -12.42 44.83 20.77
N PRO A 297 -12.41 45.52 21.91
CA PRO A 297 -13.51 45.52 22.89
C PRO A 297 -14.84 46.11 22.34
N SER A 298 -14.80 46.81 21.23
CA SER A 298 -15.98 47.44 20.62
C SER A 298 -16.99 46.44 20.06
N ARG A 299 -16.59 45.23 19.73
CA ARG A 299 -17.44 44.11 19.27
C ARG A 299 -18.28 43.46 20.39
N GLN A 300 -17.93 43.68 21.68
CA GLN A 300 -18.66 43.08 22.81
C GLN A 300 -20.01 43.78 23.12
N VAL A 301 -20.32 44.92 22.51
CA VAL A 301 -21.52 45.72 22.84
C VAL A 301 -22.77 45.32 22.04
N GLY A 302 -22.70 44.31 21.19
CA GLY A 302 -23.78 43.89 20.25
C GLY A 302 -24.83 42.91 20.77
N VAL A 303 -24.75 42.40 21.99
CA VAL A 303 -25.64 41.30 22.49
C VAL A 303 -26.80 41.75 23.36
N TRP A 304 -26.97 43.06 23.62
CA TRP A 304 -28.11 43.60 24.38
C TRP A 304 -28.89 44.65 23.57
N ARG A 305 -29.68 44.21 22.59
CA ARG A 305 -30.89 44.91 22.13
C ARG A 305 -31.90 43.93 21.56
#